data_eb812665afb9795ebc1f8a825ccdb5b8
#
_entry.id   eb812665afb9795ebc1f8a825ccdb5b8
#
_cell.length_a   1.000
_cell.length_b   1.000
_cell.length_c   1.000
_cell.angle_alpha   90.00
_cell.angle_beta   90.00
_cell.angle_gamma   90.00
#
_symmetry.space_group_name_H-M   'P 1'
#
loop_
_entity.id
_entity.type
_entity.pdbx_description
1 polymer ?
#
loop_
_entity_poly.entity_id
_entity_poly.type
_entity_poly.pdbx_seq_one_letter_code
_entity_poly.pdbx_strand_id
1 'polypeptide(L)'
;MAQLLELDGSETVLEVGTGSGYAAAVLSLLAQQVISVERYESLAIEAGRTLQQLGYDNVVVRVGDGSLGAPDRAPYGGISVTATARDEPPPALLEQLEPGAALVCPIERGGREHLIRFRDGEEEVVTGVRFVPLVTGEP
;
A
#
# COMPACT_ATOMS: atom_id res chain seq x y z
N MET A 1 -9.84 -2.34 -3.14
CA MET A 1 -8.45 -2.17 -3.62
C MET A 1 -7.68 -3.48 -3.75
N ALA A 2 -7.85 -4.40 -2.81
CA ALA A 2 -7.10 -5.67 -2.84
C ALA A 2 -7.35 -6.46 -4.14
N GLN A 3 -8.58 -6.53 -4.61
CA GLN A 3 -8.94 -7.22 -5.86
C GLN A 3 -8.23 -6.66 -7.09
N LEU A 4 -7.93 -5.37 -7.10
CA LEU A 4 -7.28 -4.70 -8.23
C LEU A 4 -5.81 -5.10 -8.38
N LEU A 5 -5.20 -5.66 -7.36
CA LEU A 5 -3.83 -6.15 -7.40
C LEU A 5 -3.71 -7.50 -8.11
N GLU A 6 -4.81 -8.23 -8.27
CA GLU A 6 -4.85 -9.53 -8.96
C GLU A 6 -3.81 -10.52 -8.42
N LEU A 7 -3.81 -10.70 -7.09
CA LEU A 7 -2.83 -11.56 -6.41
C LEU A 7 -3.17 -13.04 -6.57
N ASP A 8 -2.13 -13.88 -6.66
CA ASP A 8 -2.28 -15.35 -6.77
C ASP A 8 -1.89 -16.09 -5.48
N GLY A 9 -1.41 -15.38 -4.46
CA GLY A 9 -1.02 -15.95 -3.16
C GLY A 9 0.49 -16.12 -2.96
N SER A 10 1.28 -15.91 -4.00
CA SER A 10 2.75 -16.07 -3.93
C SER A 10 3.50 -14.77 -3.67
N GLU A 11 2.81 -13.63 -3.75
CA GLU A 11 3.45 -12.33 -3.74
C GLU A 11 3.82 -11.85 -2.33
N THR A 12 4.88 -11.02 -2.28
CA THR A 12 5.10 -10.09 -1.18
C THR A 12 4.49 -8.76 -1.61
N VAL A 13 3.58 -8.23 -0.79
CA VAL A 13 2.84 -7.01 -1.08
C VAL A 13 3.27 -5.90 -0.13
N LEU A 14 3.41 -4.69 -0.67
CA LEU A 14 3.62 -3.49 0.13
C LEU A 14 2.29 -2.75 0.30
N GLU A 15 1.96 -2.43 1.53
CA GLU A 15 0.86 -1.52 1.86
C GLU A 15 1.42 -0.23 2.42
N VAL A 16 0.97 0.90 1.92
CA VAL A 16 1.29 2.23 2.45
C VAL A 16 0.06 2.79 3.14
N GLY A 17 0.16 2.99 4.46
CA GLY A 17 -0.95 3.43 5.29
C GLY A 17 -1.65 2.26 5.98
N THR A 18 -1.10 1.82 7.12
CA THR A 18 -1.65 0.67 7.86
C THR A 18 -2.99 0.98 8.53
N GLY A 19 -3.12 2.16 9.10
CA GLY A 19 -4.31 2.57 9.85
C GLY A 19 -4.66 1.58 10.95
N SER A 20 -5.88 1.04 10.92
CA SER A 20 -6.35 0.04 11.90
C SER A 20 -5.76 -1.37 11.67
N GLY A 21 -5.22 -1.63 10.48
CA GLY A 21 -4.74 -2.95 10.09
C GLY A 21 -5.76 -3.80 9.34
N TYR A 22 -6.98 -3.30 9.14
CA TYR A 22 -8.02 -4.07 8.45
C TYR A 22 -7.62 -4.46 7.02
N ALA A 23 -7.16 -3.49 6.24
CA ALA A 23 -6.75 -3.75 4.86
C ALA A 23 -5.53 -4.67 4.79
N ALA A 24 -4.58 -4.52 5.72
CA ALA A 24 -3.44 -5.42 5.83
C ALA A 24 -3.88 -6.86 6.09
N ALA A 25 -4.88 -7.06 6.97
CA ALA A 25 -5.45 -8.37 7.23
C ALA A 25 -6.06 -8.99 5.98
N VAL A 26 -6.82 -8.20 5.21
CA VAL A 26 -7.40 -8.68 3.93
C VAL A 26 -6.30 -9.07 2.96
N LEU A 27 -5.28 -8.22 2.78
CA LEU A 27 -4.16 -8.51 1.88
C LEU A 27 -3.40 -9.77 2.31
N SER A 28 -3.27 -10.01 3.61
CA SER A 28 -2.56 -11.17 4.14
C SER A 28 -3.21 -12.50 3.76
N LEU A 29 -4.50 -12.49 3.49
CA LEU A 29 -5.24 -13.68 3.03
C LEU A 29 -5.05 -13.93 1.53
N LEU A 30 -4.56 -12.95 0.79
CA LEU A 30 -4.43 -12.99 -0.67
C LEU A 30 -2.97 -13.02 -1.13
N ALA A 31 -2.01 -12.79 -0.24
CA ALA A 31 -0.59 -12.72 -0.54
C ALA A 31 0.20 -13.66 0.37
N GLN A 32 1.44 -13.94 0.01
CA GLN A 32 2.34 -14.72 0.86
C GLN A 32 2.77 -13.91 2.08
N GLN A 33 3.11 -12.64 1.88
CA GLN A 33 3.53 -11.73 2.94
C GLN A 33 3.09 -10.30 2.63
N VAL A 34 2.78 -9.55 3.68
CA VAL A 34 2.45 -8.12 3.59
C VAL A 34 3.45 -7.33 4.43
N ILE A 35 4.07 -6.34 3.80
CA ILE A 35 4.86 -5.32 4.49
C ILE A 35 4.01 -4.05 4.50
N SER A 36 3.63 -3.59 5.68
CA SER A 36 2.76 -2.42 5.83
C SER A 36 3.51 -1.30 6.53
N VAL A 37 3.52 -0.12 5.93
CA VAL A 37 4.23 1.04 6.45
C VAL A 37 3.22 2.07 6.96
N GLU A 38 3.37 2.46 8.22
CA GLU A 38 2.53 3.45 8.89
C GLU A 38 3.38 4.62 9.37
N ARG A 39 2.95 5.83 9.08
CA ARG A 39 3.64 7.05 9.51
C ARG A 39 3.60 7.25 11.02
N TYR A 40 2.45 6.95 11.64
CA TYR A 40 2.23 7.23 13.06
C TYR A 40 2.55 6.00 13.90
N GLU A 41 3.57 6.15 14.77
CA GLU A 41 4.07 5.06 15.59
C GLU A 41 2.97 4.43 16.46
N SER A 42 2.10 5.25 17.07
CA SER A 42 1.02 4.74 17.91
C SER A 42 0.05 3.84 17.14
N LEU A 43 -0.29 4.21 15.91
CA LEU A 43 -1.14 3.40 15.05
C LEU A 43 -0.43 2.12 14.62
N ALA A 44 0.84 2.21 14.27
CA ALA A 44 1.63 1.04 13.87
C ALA A 44 1.72 0.01 14.98
N ILE A 45 1.98 0.44 16.20
CA ILE A 45 2.06 -0.45 17.38
C ILE A 45 0.71 -1.12 17.63
N GLU A 46 -0.38 -0.34 17.62
CA GLU A 46 -1.72 -0.85 17.87
C GLU A 46 -2.15 -1.86 16.79
N ALA A 47 -1.96 -1.50 15.51
CA ALA A 47 -2.29 -2.39 14.40
C ALA A 47 -1.47 -3.68 14.44
N GLY A 48 -0.17 -3.57 14.67
CA GLY A 48 0.72 -4.73 14.77
C GLY A 48 0.30 -5.68 15.90
N ARG A 49 -0.06 -5.12 17.04
CA ARG A 49 -0.55 -5.92 18.19
C ARG A 49 -1.85 -6.62 17.86
N THR A 50 -2.81 -5.91 17.26
CA THR A 50 -4.11 -6.48 16.87
C THR A 50 -3.95 -7.62 15.87
N LEU A 51 -3.14 -7.42 14.83
CA LEU A 51 -2.87 -8.42 13.81
C LEU A 51 -2.23 -9.68 14.41
N GLN A 52 -1.26 -9.49 15.31
CA GLN A 52 -0.61 -10.60 15.99
C GLN A 52 -1.59 -11.39 16.87
N GLN A 53 -2.42 -10.70 17.63
CA GLN A 53 -3.42 -11.33 18.50
C GLN A 53 -4.45 -12.14 17.72
N LEU A 54 -4.79 -11.68 16.51
CA LEU A 54 -5.75 -12.35 15.63
C LEU A 54 -5.12 -13.44 14.76
N GLY A 55 -3.80 -13.64 14.85
CA GLY A 55 -3.11 -14.71 14.14
C GLY A 55 -2.71 -14.42 12.70
N TYR A 56 -2.66 -13.14 12.30
CA TYR A 56 -2.18 -12.74 10.97
C TYR A 56 -0.64 -12.67 10.96
N ASP A 57 0.00 -13.85 10.92
CA ASP A 57 1.45 -13.97 11.14
C ASP A 57 2.31 -13.51 9.95
N ASN A 58 1.70 -13.30 8.79
CA ASN A 58 2.39 -12.91 7.57
C ASN A 58 2.33 -11.40 7.28
N VAL A 59 1.98 -10.59 8.27
CA VAL A 59 1.98 -9.13 8.18
C VAL A 59 3.09 -8.56 9.05
N VAL A 60 3.95 -7.73 8.45
CA VAL A 60 4.96 -6.95 9.16
C VAL A 60 4.58 -5.49 9.10
N VAL A 61 4.35 -4.86 10.25
CA VAL A 61 4.03 -3.44 10.35
C VAL A 61 5.29 -2.66 10.72
N ARG A 62 5.58 -1.62 9.95
CA ARG A 62 6.74 -0.75 10.15
C ARG A 62 6.31 0.69 10.32
N VAL A 63 7.06 1.46 11.12
CA VAL A 63 6.93 2.91 11.21
C VAL A 63 7.85 3.53 10.17
N GLY A 64 7.35 4.46 9.37
CA GLY A 64 8.17 5.16 8.39
C GLY A 64 7.38 6.06 7.45
N ASP A 65 8.11 6.68 6.55
CA ASP A 65 7.54 7.45 5.46
C ASP A 65 7.14 6.49 4.33
N GLY A 66 5.84 6.26 4.19
CA GLY A 66 5.31 5.31 3.20
C GLY A 66 5.61 5.71 1.75
N SER A 67 5.85 6.99 1.47
CA SER A 67 6.22 7.44 0.12
C SER A 67 7.57 6.90 -0.34
N LEU A 68 8.40 6.45 0.60
CA LEU A 68 9.70 5.83 0.32
C LEU A 68 9.60 4.30 0.20
N GLY A 69 8.44 3.73 0.51
CA GLY A 69 8.24 2.30 0.51
C GLY A 69 9.09 1.56 1.54
N ALA A 70 9.51 0.36 1.17
CA ALA A 70 10.39 -0.48 1.97
C ALA A 70 11.35 -1.22 1.03
N PRO A 71 12.41 -0.54 0.55
CA PRO A 71 13.26 -1.07 -0.51
C PRO A 71 14.03 -2.33 -0.14
N ASP A 72 14.24 -2.59 1.17
CA ASP A 72 14.95 -3.78 1.65
C ASP A 72 14.22 -5.10 1.36
N ARG A 73 12.91 -5.04 1.09
CA ARG A 73 12.09 -6.22 0.79
C ARG A 73 11.53 -6.20 -0.63
N ALA A 74 11.91 -5.20 -1.43
CA ALA A 74 11.52 -5.10 -2.84
C ALA A 74 12.23 -6.18 -3.69
N PRO A 75 11.69 -6.51 -4.88
CA PRO A 75 10.49 -5.96 -5.50
C PRO A 75 9.21 -6.56 -4.94
N TYR A 76 8.09 -5.83 -5.14
CA TYR A 76 6.78 -6.26 -4.65
C TYR A 76 5.88 -6.73 -5.79
N GLY A 77 5.17 -7.82 -5.55
CA GLY A 77 4.16 -8.35 -6.47
C GLY A 77 2.83 -7.60 -6.45
N GLY A 78 2.74 -6.54 -5.67
CA GLY A 78 1.62 -5.62 -5.61
C GLY A 78 1.90 -4.53 -4.59
N ILE A 79 1.43 -3.33 -4.87
CA ILE A 79 1.56 -2.20 -3.94
C ILE A 79 0.19 -1.54 -3.80
N SER A 80 -0.29 -1.42 -2.56
CA SER A 80 -1.55 -0.77 -2.23
C SER A 80 -1.29 0.49 -1.41
N VAL A 81 -1.71 1.65 -1.93
CA VAL A 81 -1.55 2.93 -1.24
C VAL A 81 -2.93 3.38 -0.76
N THR A 82 -3.09 3.59 0.54
CA THR A 82 -4.37 3.95 1.15
C THR A 82 -4.44 5.42 1.56
N ALA A 83 -3.63 6.25 0.93
CA ALA A 83 -3.65 7.70 1.08
C ALA A 83 -3.49 8.35 -0.29
N THR A 84 -4.11 9.51 -0.48
CA THR A 84 -4.12 10.18 -1.78
C THR A 84 -2.82 10.89 -2.08
N ALA A 85 -2.19 10.54 -3.19
CA ALA A 85 -1.04 11.24 -3.73
C ALA A 85 -1.51 12.32 -4.73
N ARG A 86 -0.69 13.35 -4.89
CA ARG A 86 -0.98 14.42 -5.83
C ARG A 86 -0.31 14.14 -7.17
N ASP A 87 -1.11 14.23 -8.23
CA ASP A 87 -0.70 14.09 -9.64
C ASP A 87 -0.20 12.70 -10.03
N GLU A 88 0.76 12.14 -9.30
CA GLU A 88 1.38 10.85 -9.59
C GLU A 88 1.68 10.08 -8.30
N PRO A 89 1.79 8.75 -8.36
CA PRO A 89 2.26 7.99 -7.21
C PRO A 89 3.73 8.32 -6.92
N PRO A 90 4.17 8.16 -5.66
CA PRO A 90 5.58 8.38 -5.34
C PRO A 90 6.49 7.53 -6.22
N PRO A 91 7.53 8.14 -6.85
CA PRO A 91 8.42 7.41 -7.75
C PRO A 91 9.11 6.21 -7.10
N ALA A 92 9.46 6.33 -5.81
CA ALA A 92 10.10 5.23 -5.08
C ALA A 92 9.23 3.97 -5.03
N LEU A 93 7.90 4.12 -5.02
CA LEU A 93 6.99 2.98 -5.02
C LEU A 93 6.96 2.28 -6.38
N LEU A 94 6.93 3.06 -7.46
CA LEU A 94 6.99 2.49 -8.81
C LEU A 94 8.29 1.73 -9.05
N GLU A 95 9.40 2.23 -8.51
CA GLU A 95 10.71 1.57 -8.62
C GLU A 95 10.77 0.24 -7.86
N GLN A 96 9.94 0.07 -6.84
CA GLN A 96 9.89 -1.14 -6.03
C GLN A 96 8.86 -2.16 -6.52
N LEU A 97 8.15 -1.83 -7.59
CA LEU A 97 7.14 -2.70 -8.17
C LEU A 97 7.78 -3.71 -9.12
N GLU A 98 7.42 -4.97 -8.94
CA GLU A 98 7.85 -6.05 -9.83
C GLU A 98 7.27 -5.85 -11.24
N PRO A 99 8.02 -6.20 -12.31
CA PRO A 99 7.46 -6.14 -13.66
C PRO A 99 6.16 -6.95 -13.78
N GLY A 100 5.15 -6.35 -14.40
CA GLY A 100 3.83 -6.96 -14.56
C GLY A 100 2.91 -6.84 -13.34
N ALA A 101 3.43 -6.40 -12.19
CA ALA A 101 2.63 -6.21 -10.99
C ALA A 101 1.88 -4.87 -11.01
N ALA A 102 0.80 -4.79 -10.22
CA ALA A 102 -0.01 -3.59 -10.12
C ALA A 102 0.30 -2.78 -8.86
N LEU A 103 0.29 -1.45 -9.04
CA LEU A 103 0.23 -0.49 -7.94
C LEU A 103 -1.12 0.19 -8.00
N VAL A 104 -1.85 0.21 -6.90
CA VAL A 104 -3.15 0.87 -6.79
C VAL A 104 -3.04 2.02 -5.81
N CYS A 105 -3.36 3.22 -6.28
CA CYS A 105 -3.16 4.44 -5.52
C CYS A 105 -4.26 5.46 -5.83
N PRO A 106 -4.85 6.09 -4.80
CA PRO A 106 -5.71 7.24 -5.02
C PRO A 106 -4.86 8.43 -5.46
N ILE A 107 -5.24 9.07 -6.56
CA ILE A 107 -4.53 10.22 -7.12
C ILE A 107 -5.48 11.41 -7.20
N GLU A 108 -5.03 12.58 -6.73
CA GLU A 108 -5.73 13.84 -6.87
C GLU A 108 -5.16 14.58 -8.07
N ARG A 109 -6.06 14.96 -9.00
CA ARG A 109 -5.74 15.77 -10.17
C ARG A 109 -6.87 16.77 -10.39
N GLY A 110 -6.54 18.05 -10.41
CA GLY A 110 -7.51 19.11 -10.66
C GLY A 110 -8.66 19.15 -9.64
N GLY A 111 -8.39 18.85 -8.37
CA GLY A 111 -9.38 18.88 -7.31
C GLY A 111 -10.25 17.62 -7.23
N ARG A 112 -9.99 16.61 -8.04
CA ARG A 112 -10.73 15.34 -8.06
C ARG A 112 -9.80 14.19 -7.70
N GLU A 113 -10.32 13.25 -6.94
CA GLU A 113 -9.57 12.07 -6.52
C GLU A 113 -10.15 10.83 -7.21
N HIS A 114 -9.25 10.07 -7.85
CA HIS A 114 -9.61 8.80 -8.49
C HIS A 114 -8.67 7.71 -8.02
N LEU A 115 -9.21 6.51 -7.86
CA LEU A 115 -8.41 5.32 -7.65
C LEU A 115 -7.84 4.91 -9.00
N ILE A 116 -6.52 4.83 -9.08
CA ILE A 116 -5.82 4.51 -10.33
C ILE A 116 -4.97 3.27 -10.12
N ARG A 117 -5.01 2.36 -11.10
CA ARG A 117 -4.15 1.18 -11.16
C ARG A 117 -3.04 1.44 -12.18
N PHE A 118 -1.81 1.27 -11.74
CA PHE A 118 -0.60 1.40 -12.57
C PHE A 118 -0.02 0.00 -12.79
N ARG A 119 0.28 -0.32 -14.05
CA ARG A 119 0.89 -1.58 -14.45
C ARG A 119 1.66 -1.37 -15.74
N ASP A 120 2.94 -1.78 -15.75
CA ASP A 120 3.81 -1.72 -16.94
C ASP A 120 3.82 -0.35 -17.64
N GLY A 121 3.85 0.72 -16.85
CA GLY A 121 3.87 2.09 -17.35
C GLY A 121 2.54 2.64 -17.81
N GLU A 122 1.47 1.86 -17.73
CA GLU A 122 0.12 2.30 -18.09
C GLU A 122 -0.73 2.56 -16.85
N GLU A 123 -1.68 3.49 -16.97
CA GLU A 123 -2.62 3.76 -15.89
C GLU A 123 -4.06 3.50 -16.33
N GLU A 124 -4.84 2.97 -15.39
CA GLU A 124 -6.27 2.73 -15.57
C GLU A 124 -7.03 3.44 -14.45
N VAL A 125 -7.91 4.35 -14.80
CA VAL A 125 -8.80 5.02 -13.84
C VAL A 125 -9.95 4.07 -13.49
N VAL A 126 -10.05 3.71 -12.21
CA VAL A 126 -11.03 2.73 -11.76
C VAL A 126 -12.33 3.39 -11.31
N THR A 127 -12.25 4.33 -10.36
CA THR A 127 -13.44 5.00 -9.80
C THR A 127 -13.04 6.27 -9.04
N GLY A 128 -14.02 7.15 -8.83
CA GLY A 128 -13.86 8.28 -7.93
C GLY A 128 -13.80 7.81 -6.46
N VAL A 129 -12.93 8.41 -5.68
CA VAL A 129 -12.71 8.05 -4.27
C VAL A 129 -12.39 9.30 -3.46
N ARG A 130 -12.31 9.12 -2.14
CA ARG A 130 -11.78 10.12 -1.22
C ARG A 130 -11.00 9.41 -0.12
N PHE A 131 -9.72 9.74 0.01
CA PHE A 131 -8.83 9.23 1.05
C PHE A 131 -8.15 10.38 1.77
N VAL A 132 -7.50 10.08 2.89
CA VAL A 132 -6.64 11.05 3.56
C VAL A 132 -5.42 11.34 2.68
N PRO A 133 -4.86 12.56 2.73
CA PRO A 133 -3.66 12.89 1.97
C PRO A 133 -2.46 12.03 2.39
N LEU A 134 -1.63 11.66 1.42
CA LEU A 134 -0.35 11.03 1.70
C LEU A 134 0.61 12.09 2.22
N VAL A 135 1.11 11.88 3.42
CA VAL A 135 2.07 12.78 4.06
C VAL A 135 3.46 12.22 3.85
N THR A 136 4.39 13.06 3.39
CA THR A 136 5.78 12.69 3.15
C THR A 136 6.67 13.24 4.26
N GLY A 137 7.90 12.74 4.33
CA GLY A 137 8.88 13.13 5.33
C GLY A 137 8.85 12.23 6.56
N GLU A 138 9.71 12.54 7.55
CA GLU A 138 9.81 11.72 8.75
C GLU A 138 8.52 11.79 9.59
N PRO A 139 8.17 10.65 10.20
CA PRO A 139 7.00 10.57 11.07
C PRO A 139 7.15 11.43 12.33
#